data_7684f4e22dafe3ea605ffafef4782a11
#
_entry.id   7684f4e22dafe3ea605ffafef4782a11
#
_cell.length_a   1.000
_cell.length_b   1.000
_cell.length_c   1.000
_cell.angle_alpha   90.00
_cell.angle_beta   90.00
_cell.angle_gamma   90.00
#
_symmetry.space_group_name_H-M   'P 1'
#
loop_
_entity.id
_entity.type
_entity.pdbx_description
1 polymer ?
#
loop_
_entity_poly.entity_id
_entity_poly.type
_entity_poly.pdbx_seq_one_letter_code
_entity_poly.pdbx_strand_id
1 'polypeptide(L)'
;MNPDFFQKMEGVLAPERIDAYRQDGAPPVTVLARYLLNMALCEALYSPLQFAEIALRNSLHTCLTARFGSENWYDGVSSLPAWQQKQLAEARQKLQTSGKPVTPGRMVAELQFGFWTGFFNKSHGRTGLGHALASQAFAHPPRSERDMRKLDARWKCIRDLRNRVFHHERIIHWADLDAQHTAILEVIGWITPELRQMALALDRFSTIRQQGLNPWIEKIQQHWPNSSSRPANA
;
A
#
# COMPACT_ATOMS: atom_id res chain seq x y z
N MET A 1 -23.73 -23.05 17.27
CA MET A 1 -23.30 -22.18 16.14
C MET A 1 -24.29 -22.40 14.98
N ASN A 2 -24.93 -21.33 14.47
CA ASN A 2 -25.93 -21.43 13.40
C ASN A 2 -25.20 -21.62 12.04
N PRO A 3 -25.31 -22.77 11.37
CA PRO A 3 -24.68 -23.02 10.07
C PRO A 3 -25.15 -22.05 8.98
N ASP A 4 -26.40 -21.58 9.03
CA ASP A 4 -26.95 -20.63 8.07
C ASP A 4 -26.24 -19.27 8.09
N PHE A 5 -25.67 -18.88 9.22
CA PHE A 5 -24.93 -17.63 9.33
C PHE A 5 -23.67 -17.65 8.46
N PHE A 6 -22.92 -18.75 8.49
CA PHE A 6 -21.72 -18.87 7.65
C PHE A 6 -22.06 -18.83 6.16
N GLN A 7 -23.10 -19.57 5.74
CA GLN A 7 -23.56 -19.58 4.34
C GLN A 7 -24.00 -18.18 3.88
N LYS A 8 -24.70 -17.43 4.74
CA LYS A 8 -25.07 -16.05 4.44
C LYS A 8 -23.87 -15.14 4.28
N MET A 9 -22.88 -15.25 5.18
CA MET A 9 -21.64 -14.47 5.07
C MET A 9 -20.84 -14.84 3.80
N GLU A 10 -20.72 -16.11 3.50
CA GLU A 10 -20.08 -16.61 2.29
C GLU A 10 -20.77 -16.07 1.03
N GLY A 11 -22.12 -16.10 0.97
CA GLY A 11 -22.86 -15.56 -0.16
C GLY A 11 -22.67 -14.05 -0.37
N VAL A 12 -22.56 -13.26 0.72
CA VAL A 12 -22.37 -11.79 0.65
C VAL A 12 -20.91 -11.42 0.35
N LEU A 13 -19.94 -12.17 0.90
CA LEU A 13 -18.52 -11.90 0.74
C LEU A 13 -17.89 -12.51 -0.53
N ALA A 14 -18.68 -13.21 -1.32
CA ALA A 14 -18.36 -14.07 -2.45
C ALA A 14 -17.64 -15.38 -2.03
N PRO A 15 -18.14 -16.55 -2.49
CA PRO A 15 -17.57 -17.85 -2.15
C PRO A 15 -16.07 -17.96 -2.48
N GLU A 16 -15.67 -17.48 -3.65
CA GLU A 16 -14.27 -17.54 -4.12
C GLU A 16 -13.32 -16.76 -3.20
N ARG A 17 -13.81 -15.67 -2.62
CA ARG A 17 -13.03 -14.88 -1.65
C ARG A 17 -12.87 -15.63 -0.34
N ILE A 18 -13.92 -16.27 0.15
CA ILE A 18 -13.89 -17.04 1.41
C ILE A 18 -13.10 -18.34 1.24
N ASP A 19 -13.20 -18.99 0.08
CA ASP A 19 -12.44 -20.21 -0.23
C ASP A 19 -10.94 -20.01 -0.16
N ALA A 20 -10.45 -18.82 -0.48
CA ALA A 20 -9.04 -18.49 -0.30
C ALA A 20 -8.55 -18.65 1.15
N TYR A 21 -9.42 -18.64 2.14
CA TYR A 21 -9.10 -18.82 3.57
C TYR A 21 -9.41 -20.23 4.10
N ARG A 22 -10.05 -21.10 3.29
CA ARG A 22 -10.24 -22.53 3.59
C ARG A 22 -8.90 -23.24 3.38
N GLN A 23 -8.35 -23.74 4.45
CA GLN A 23 -7.13 -24.56 4.42
C GLN A 23 -7.36 -25.74 5.38
N ASP A 24 -6.91 -26.92 5.00
CA ASP A 24 -6.82 -28.09 5.87
C ASP A 24 -8.16 -28.52 6.54
N GLY A 25 -9.29 -28.35 5.85
CA GLY A 25 -10.59 -28.69 6.44
C GLY A 25 -10.98 -27.84 7.65
N ALA A 26 -10.43 -26.64 7.78
CA ALA A 26 -10.69 -25.76 8.92
C ALA A 26 -12.20 -25.49 9.14
N PRO A 27 -12.67 -25.46 10.39
CA PRO A 27 -14.07 -25.17 10.68
C PRO A 27 -14.43 -23.73 10.26
N PRO A 28 -15.72 -23.46 9.99
CA PRO A 28 -16.21 -22.14 9.53
C PRO A 28 -15.73 -20.95 10.36
N VAL A 29 -15.67 -21.10 11.68
CA VAL A 29 -15.17 -20.04 12.58
C VAL A 29 -13.72 -19.69 12.30
N THR A 30 -12.87 -20.68 12.03
CA THR A 30 -11.46 -20.46 11.70
C THR A 30 -11.29 -19.80 10.33
N VAL A 31 -12.12 -20.17 9.35
CA VAL A 31 -12.13 -19.53 8.02
C VAL A 31 -12.45 -18.04 8.13
N LEU A 32 -13.52 -17.69 8.86
CA LEU A 32 -13.87 -16.29 9.10
C LEU A 32 -12.83 -15.57 9.97
N ALA A 33 -12.24 -16.21 10.97
CA ALA A 33 -11.18 -15.62 11.77
C ALA A 33 -9.95 -15.27 10.92
N ARG A 34 -9.56 -16.12 9.98
CA ARG A 34 -8.49 -15.83 9.01
C ARG A 34 -8.84 -14.63 8.11
N TYR A 35 -10.08 -14.55 7.64
CA TYR A 35 -10.56 -13.42 6.88
C TYR A 35 -10.49 -12.11 7.68
N LEU A 36 -10.97 -12.09 8.93
CA LEU A 36 -10.92 -10.94 9.82
C LEU A 36 -9.48 -10.55 10.20
N LEU A 37 -8.60 -11.52 10.45
CA LEU A 37 -7.19 -11.26 10.70
C LEU A 37 -6.53 -10.61 9.46
N ASN A 38 -6.86 -11.09 8.26
CA ASN A 38 -6.37 -10.46 7.03
C ASN A 38 -6.83 -9.00 6.91
N MET A 39 -8.10 -8.71 7.21
CA MET A 39 -8.61 -7.33 7.22
C MET A 39 -7.85 -6.46 8.22
N ALA A 40 -7.63 -6.95 9.43
CA ALA A 40 -6.90 -6.21 10.46
C ALA A 40 -5.43 -5.97 10.10
N LEU A 41 -4.77 -6.92 9.46
CA LEU A 41 -3.41 -6.73 8.94
C LEU A 41 -3.38 -5.71 7.80
N CYS A 42 -4.35 -5.74 6.87
CA CYS A 42 -4.49 -4.72 5.83
C CYS A 42 -4.72 -3.33 6.43
N GLU A 43 -5.61 -3.22 7.43
CA GLU A 43 -5.87 -1.97 8.14
C GLU A 43 -4.60 -1.43 8.84
N ALA A 44 -3.84 -2.29 9.50
CA ALA A 44 -2.60 -1.91 10.17
C ALA A 44 -1.51 -1.44 9.19
N LEU A 45 -1.47 -2.01 7.98
CA LEU A 45 -0.53 -1.61 6.93
C LEU A 45 -0.94 -0.34 6.19
N TYR A 46 -2.18 0.11 6.32
CA TYR A 46 -2.67 1.29 5.59
C TYR A 46 -1.85 2.54 5.90
N SER A 47 -1.64 2.86 7.18
CA SER A 47 -0.90 4.06 7.59
C SER A 47 0.56 4.06 7.12
N PRO A 48 1.38 3.03 7.36
CA PRO A 48 2.76 3.03 6.89
C PRO A 48 2.86 3.04 5.35
N LEU A 49 1.97 2.36 4.62
CA LEU A 49 1.93 2.42 3.15
C LEU A 49 1.58 3.80 2.65
N GLN A 50 0.61 4.48 3.27
CA GLN A 50 0.25 5.86 2.94
C GLN A 50 1.42 6.82 3.18
N PHE A 51 2.12 6.71 4.30
CA PHE A 51 3.30 7.53 4.59
C PHE A 51 4.41 7.29 3.56
N ALA A 52 4.69 6.04 3.21
CA ALA A 52 5.71 5.72 2.21
C ALA A 52 5.37 6.33 0.83
N GLU A 53 4.11 6.21 0.39
CA GLU A 53 3.65 6.75 -0.89
C GLU A 53 3.73 8.29 -0.91
N ILE A 54 3.20 8.96 0.13
CA ILE A 54 3.19 10.43 0.22
C ILE A 54 4.61 10.97 0.34
N ALA A 55 5.45 10.37 1.17
CA ALA A 55 6.83 10.81 1.36
C ALA A 55 7.63 10.68 0.06
N LEU A 56 7.52 9.54 -0.63
CA LEU A 56 8.22 9.33 -1.89
C LEU A 56 7.82 10.37 -2.94
N ARG A 57 6.51 10.52 -3.19
CA ARG A 57 6.03 11.44 -4.24
C ARG A 57 6.43 12.88 -3.96
N ASN A 58 6.33 13.33 -2.71
CA ASN A 58 6.66 14.71 -2.36
C ASN A 58 8.18 14.95 -2.41
N SER A 59 8.99 14.01 -1.94
CA SER A 59 10.45 14.08 -2.04
C SER A 59 10.90 14.12 -3.49
N LEU A 60 10.38 13.25 -4.35
CA LEU A 60 10.70 13.25 -5.78
C LEU A 60 10.20 14.51 -6.49
N HIS A 61 9.01 15.01 -6.13
CA HIS A 61 8.51 16.28 -6.66
C HIS A 61 9.45 17.43 -6.32
N THR A 62 9.90 17.53 -5.08
CA THR A 62 10.87 18.55 -4.64
C THR A 62 12.19 18.44 -5.42
N CYS A 63 12.72 17.24 -5.59
CA CYS A 63 13.95 17.01 -6.36
C CYS A 63 13.79 17.40 -7.84
N LEU A 64 12.65 17.05 -8.45
CA LEU A 64 12.34 17.41 -9.85
C LEU A 64 12.15 18.91 -10.01
N THR A 65 11.45 19.57 -9.07
CA THR A 65 11.31 21.03 -9.03
C THR A 65 12.66 21.73 -8.98
N ALA A 66 13.55 21.30 -8.08
CA ALA A 66 14.89 21.86 -7.98
C ALA A 66 15.73 21.63 -9.25
N ARG A 67 15.61 20.44 -9.86
CA ARG A 67 16.38 20.07 -11.05
C ARG A 67 15.94 20.84 -12.31
N PHE A 68 14.65 21.07 -12.47
CA PHE A 68 14.09 21.72 -13.66
C PHE A 68 13.75 23.20 -13.45
N GLY A 69 13.94 23.73 -12.21
CA GLY A 69 13.70 25.13 -11.88
C GLY A 69 12.23 25.54 -11.88
N SER A 70 11.30 24.57 -11.83
CA SER A 70 9.86 24.83 -11.89
C SER A 70 9.07 23.74 -11.18
N GLU A 71 8.06 24.14 -10.40
CA GLU A 71 7.08 23.21 -9.83
C GLU A 71 6.24 22.50 -10.91
N ASN A 72 6.12 23.12 -12.09
CA ASN A 72 5.50 22.52 -13.28
C ASN A 72 6.52 21.76 -14.12
N TRP A 73 7.51 21.12 -13.51
CA TRP A 73 8.60 20.38 -14.20
C TRP A 73 8.06 19.42 -15.27
N TYR A 74 6.87 18.90 -15.12
CA TYR A 74 6.23 17.96 -16.04
C TYR A 74 5.80 18.58 -17.38
N ASP A 75 5.80 19.89 -17.52
CA ASP A 75 5.49 20.57 -18.79
C ASP A 75 6.69 20.59 -19.74
N GLY A 76 7.91 20.51 -19.22
CA GLY A 76 9.14 20.61 -20.00
C GLY A 76 9.94 19.31 -20.15
N VAL A 77 9.49 18.19 -19.54
CA VAL A 77 10.29 16.96 -19.48
C VAL A 77 9.95 16.02 -20.63
N SER A 78 10.45 16.32 -21.82
CA SER A 78 10.35 15.43 -22.99
C SER A 78 11.19 14.13 -22.86
N SER A 79 12.10 14.08 -21.89
CA SER A 79 13.00 12.92 -21.66
C SER A 79 12.39 11.79 -20.85
N LEU A 80 11.15 11.95 -20.33
CA LEU A 80 10.46 10.87 -19.64
C LEU A 80 10.03 9.77 -20.61
N PRO A 81 10.06 8.50 -20.19
CA PRO A 81 9.48 7.39 -20.96
C PRO A 81 8.04 7.65 -21.38
N ALA A 82 7.64 7.15 -22.54
CA ALA A 82 6.31 7.37 -23.10
C ALA A 82 5.17 7.02 -22.15
N TRP A 83 5.31 5.98 -21.31
CA TRP A 83 4.29 5.60 -20.34
C TRP A 83 4.11 6.65 -19.22
N GLN A 84 5.19 7.33 -18.78
CA GLN A 84 5.06 8.43 -17.81
C GLN A 84 4.46 9.68 -18.44
N GLN A 85 4.85 10.00 -19.67
CA GLN A 85 4.22 11.09 -20.41
C GLN A 85 2.71 10.87 -20.59
N LYS A 86 2.30 9.63 -20.88
CA LYS A 86 0.89 9.25 -20.96
C LYS A 86 0.18 9.47 -19.62
N GLN A 87 0.77 9.04 -18.50
CA GLN A 87 0.17 9.25 -17.18
C GLN A 87 0.05 10.74 -16.80
N LEU A 88 1.02 11.57 -17.18
CA LEU A 88 0.93 13.03 -17.01
C LEU A 88 -0.23 13.62 -17.82
N ALA A 89 -0.39 13.20 -19.07
CA ALA A 89 -1.50 13.64 -19.91
C ALA A 89 -2.87 13.21 -19.35
N GLU A 90 -2.99 11.96 -18.90
CA GLU A 90 -4.21 11.42 -18.27
C GLU A 90 -4.56 12.18 -16.98
N ALA A 91 -3.56 12.43 -16.10
CA ALA A 91 -3.77 13.19 -14.87
C ALA A 91 -4.26 14.63 -15.17
N ARG A 92 -3.65 15.29 -16.14
CA ARG A 92 -4.08 16.63 -16.59
C ARG A 92 -5.50 16.61 -17.14
N GLN A 93 -5.80 15.68 -18.04
CA GLN A 93 -7.14 15.53 -18.61
C GLN A 93 -8.19 15.29 -17.52
N LYS A 94 -7.91 14.43 -16.54
CA LYS A 94 -8.82 14.14 -15.45
C LYS A 94 -9.12 15.38 -14.59
N LEU A 95 -8.12 16.20 -14.29
CA LEU A 95 -8.31 17.47 -13.59
C LEU A 95 -9.20 18.42 -14.39
N GLN A 96 -8.91 18.58 -15.69
CA GLN A 96 -9.67 19.45 -16.59
C GLN A 96 -11.14 19.03 -16.73
N THR A 97 -11.40 17.73 -16.98
CA THR A 97 -12.75 17.18 -17.09
C THR A 97 -13.54 17.28 -15.78
N SER A 98 -12.85 17.29 -14.63
CA SER A 98 -13.46 17.51 -13.31
C SER A 98 -13.62 18.99 -12.95
N GLY A 99 -13.35 19.92 -13.86
CA GLY A 99 -13.41 21.37 -13.61
C GLY A 99 -12.41 21.88 -12.59
N LYS A 100 -11.35 21.10 -12.28
CA LYS A 100 -10.34 21.47 -11.29
C LYS A 100 -9.16 22.17 -11.97
N PRO A 101 -8.64 23.29 -11.41
CA PRO A 101 -7.45 23.92 -11.96
C PRO A 101 -6.25 22.98 -11.90
N VAL A 102 -5.46 22.97 -12.97
CA VAL A 102 -4.21 22.20 -13.07
C VAL A 102 -3.13 22.96 -12.31
N THR A 103 -2.90 22.57 -11.06
CA THR A 103 -1.84 23.11 -10.20
C THR A 103 -0.81 22.03 -9.87
N PRO A 104 0.45 22.38 -9.51
CA PRO A 104 1.48 21.42 -9.17
C PRO A 104 1.03 20.39 -8.13
N GLY A 105 0.47 20.84 -7.02
CA GLY A 105 0.01 19.95 -5.95
C GLY A 105 -1.10 18.98 -6.40
N ARG A 106 -2.02 19.42 -7.29
CA ARG A 106 -3.07 18.54 -7.83
C ARG A 106 -2.52 17.55 -8.84
N MET A 107 -1.61 17.99 -9.71
CA MET A 107 -0.91 17.06 -10.61
C MET A 107 -0.17 15.97 -9.85
N VAL A 108 0.62 16.35 -8.84
CA VAL A 108 1.34 15.42 -7.96
C VAL A 108 0.38 14.44 -7.26
N ALA A 109 -0.76 14.93 -6.77
CA ALA A 109 -1.74 14.09 -6.09
C ALA A 109 -2.50 13.15 -7.02
N GLU A 110 -2.66 13.52 -8.30
CA GLU A 110 -3.38 12.70 -9.29
C GLU A 110 -2.52 11.57 -9.86
N LEU A 111 -1.19 11.72 -9.81
CA LEU A 111 -0.26 10.71 -10.31
C LEU A 111 -0.23 9.48 -9.38
N GLN A 112 -0.36 8.31 -9.98
CA GLN A 112 -0.38 7.04 -9.26
C GLN A 112 0.97 6.69 -8.63
N PHE A 113 0.97 5.85 -7.61
CA PHE A 113 2.19 5.38 -6.94
C PHE A 113 3.21 4.77 -7.90
N GLY A 114 2.73 4.02 -8.93
CA GLY A 114 3.57 3.46 -9.97
C GLY A 114 4.35 4.47 -10.79
N PHE A 115 3.83 5.69 -10.98
CA PHE A 115 4.55 6.78 -11.63
C PHE A 115 5.84 7.13 -10.87
N TRP A 116 5.72 7.27 -9.55
CA TRP A 116 6.80 7.68 -8.67
C TRP A 116 7.85 6.58 -8.47
N THR A 117 7.42 5.35 -8.21
CA THR A 117 8.34 4.20 -8.08
C THR A 117 9.07 3.90 -9.39
N GLY A 118 8.47 4.25 -10.52
CA GLY A 118 9.04 4.04 -11.83
C GLY A 118 10.33 4.83 -12.12
N PHE A 119 10.62 5.89 -11.35
CA PHE A 119 11.89 6.62 -11.50
C PHE A 119 13.13 5.78 -11.15
N PHE A 120 12.95 4.66 -10.45
CA PHE A 120 14.05 3.76 -10.09
C PHE A 120 14.24 2.60 -11.07
N ASN A 121 13.38 2.45 -12.08
CA ASN A 121 13.48 1.39 -13.07
C ASN A 121 14.66 1.57 -14.05
N LYS A 122 14.92 0.54 -14.83
CA LYS A 122 16.05 0.51 -15.79
C LYS A 122 16.03 1.65 -16.82
N SER A 123 14.87 2.17 -17.20
CA SER A 123 14.77 3.25 -18.19
C SER A 123 15.39 4.55 -17.68
N HIS A 124 15.18 4.88 -16.40
CA HIS A 124 15.77 6.05 -15.75
C HIS A 124 17.22 5.84 -15.29
N GLY A 125 17.63 4.60 -15.08
CA GLY A 125 19.04 4.28 -14.83
C GLY A 125 19.96 4.64 -16.00
N ARG A 126 19.48 4.48 -17.24
CA ARG A 126 20.25 4.83 -18.45
C ARG A 126 20.41 6.34 -18.67
N THR A 127 19.44 7.14 -18.26
CA THR A 127 19.47 8.61 -18.41
C THR A 127 20.18 9.31 -17.26
N GLY A 128 20.57 8.59 -16.21
CA GLY A 128 21.14 9.16 -14.98
C GLY A 128 20.13 9.90 -14.11
N LEU A 129 18.90 10.11 -14.57
CA LEU A 129 17.86 10.79 -13.81
C LEU A 129 17.52 10.03 -12.53
N GLY A 130 17.32 8.71 -12.62
CA GLY A 130 17.01 7.87 -11.45
C GLY A 130 18.09 7.93 -10.39
N HIS A 131 19.38 7.90 -10.77
CA HIS A 131 20.50 8.04 -9.83
C HIS A 131 20.51 9.40 -9.13
N ALA A 132 20.30 10.49 -9.88
CA ALA A 132 20.24 11.83 -9.34
C ALA A 132 19.08 11.98 -8.34
N LEU A 133 17.91 11.49 -8.70
CA LEU A 133 16.74 11.52 -7.82
C LEU A 133 16.92 10.66 -6.59
N ALA A 134 17.48 9.45 -6.71
CA ALA A 134 17.72 8.57 -5.58
C ALA A 134 18.71 9.18 -4.58
N SER A 135 19.75 9.86 -5.05
CA SER A 135 20.74 10.51 -4.17
C SER A 135 20.19 11.72 -3.43
N GLN A 136 19.19 12.41 -3.99
CA GLN A 136 18.59 13.61 -3.40
C GLN A 136 17.33 13.29 -2.56
N ALA A 137 16.49 12.37 -3.03
CA ALA A 137 15.25 12.02 -2.37
C ALA A 137 15.46 11.22 -1.07
N PHE A 138 16.55 10.45 -1.01
CA PHE A 138 16.88 9.64 0.16
C PHE A 138 18.12 10.21 0.85
N ALA A 139 17.91 10.96 1.93
CA ALA A 139 19.01 11.58 2.69
C ALA A 139 19.76 10.55 3.55
N HIS A 140 19.09 9.50 4.01
CA HIS A 140 19.58 8.59 5.05
C HIS A 140 19.61 7.10 4.68
N PRO A 141 19.76 6.68 3.39
CA PRO A 141 19.81 5.27 3.07
C PRO A 141 21.16 4.69 3.46
N PRO A 142 21.20 3.44 3.97
CA PRO A 142 22.46 2.72 4.17
C PRO A 142 23.24 2.63 2.85
N ARG A 143 24.58 2.61 2.93
CA ARG A 143 25.43 2.50 1.74
C ARG A 143 25.09 1.28 0.88
N SER A 144 24.75 0.16 1.51
CA SER A 144 24.35 -1.09 0.85
C SER A 144 23.06 -0.98 0.03
N GLU A 145 22.21 0.00 0.31
CA GLU A 145 20.90 0.20 -0.32
C GLU A 145 20.89 1.28 -1.41
N ARG A 146 22.03 1.92 -1.66
CA ARG A 146 22.16 3.01 -2.67
C ARG A 146 22.27 2.49 -4.13
N ASP A 147 22.10 1.19 -4.33
CA ASP A 147 22.05 0.56 -5.66
C ASP A 147 20.66 0.70 -6.28
N MET A 148 20.59 1.15 -7.55
CA MET A 148 19.33 1.38 -8.26
C MET A 148 18.49 0.11 -8.43
N ARG A 149 19.13 -1.07 -8.57
CA ARG A 149 18.39 -2.32 -8.72
C ARG A 149 17.73 -2.71 -7.39
N LYS A 150 18.42 -2.45 -6.28
CA LYS A 150 17.86 -2.68 -4.93
C LYS A 150 16.71 -1.73 -4.65
N LEU A 151 16.86 -0.44 -4.99
CA LEU A 151 15.79 0.55 -4.85
C LEU A 151 14.56 0.17 -5.69
N ASP A 152 14.75 -0.18 -6.96
CA ASP A 152 13.67 -0.62 -7.85
C ASP A 152 12.94 -1.85 -7.28
N ALA A 153 13.70 -2.87 -6.88
CA ALA A 153 13.15 -4.09 -6.28
C ALA A 153 12.36 -3.79 -4.99
N ARG A 154 12.91 -2.97 -4.10
CA ARG A 154 12.28 -2.61 -2.83
C ARG A 154 10.97 -1.82 -3.06
N TRP A 155 11.00 -0.78 -3.89
CA TRP A 155 9.81 0.01 -4.18
C TRP A 155 8.75 -0.79 -4.97
N LYS A 156 9.18 -1.74 -5.79
CA LYS A 156 8.27 -2.68 -6.45
C LYS A 156 7.56 -3.57 -5.42
N CYS A 157 8.28 -4.17 -4.48
CA CYS A 157 7.66 -4.98 -3.41
C CYS A 157 6.66 -4.16 -2.59
N ILE A 158 7.01 -2.94 -2.18
CA ILE A 158 6.12 -2.05 -1.43
C ILE A 158 4.88 -1.70 -2.24
N ARG A 159 5.03 -1.39 -3.53
CA ARG A 159 3.91 -1.12 -4.43
C ARG A 159 3.00 -2.32 -4.61
N ASP A 160 3.57 -3.51 -4.78
CA ASP A 160 2.81 -4.74 -4.96
C ASP A 160 2.01 -5.07 -3.68
N LEU A 161 2.62 -4.94 -2.49
CA LEU A 161 1.91 -5.06 -1.22
C LEU A 161 0.81 -3.99 -1.07
N ARG A 162 1.12 -2.72 -1.37
CA ARG A 162 0.14 -1.62 -1.34
C ARG A 162 -1.07 -1.94 -2.21
N ASN A 163 -0.83 -2.41 -3.43
CA ASN A 163 -1.92 -2.75 -4.34
C ASN A 163 -2.80 -3.88 -3.77
N ARG A 164 -2.20 -4.93 -3.21
CA ARG A 164 -2.94 -6.02 -2.55
C ARG A 164 -3.79 -5.51 -1.39
N VAL A 165 -3.21 -4.69 -0.51
CA VAL A 165 -3.90 -4.11 0.64
C VAL A 165 -5.10 -3.26 0.19
N PHE A 166 -4.91 -2.37 -0.79
CA PHE A 166 -5.93 -1.44 -1.26
C PHE A 166 -6.98 -2.10 -2.17
N HIS A 167 -6.69 -3.26 -2.75
CA HIS A 167 -7.67 -4.09 -3.46
C HIS A 167 -8.30 -5.16 -2.56
N HIS A 168 -8.09 -5.09 -1.24
CA HIS A 168 -8.67 -6.01 -0.26
C HIS A 168 -8.32 -7.48 -0.53
N GLU A 169 -7.12 -7.74 -1.06
CA GLU A 169 -6.67 -9.08 -1.38
C GLU A 169 -6.06 -9.78 -0.16
N ARG A 170 -5.92 -11.10 -0.26
CA ARG A 170 -5.36 -11.91 0.81
C ARG A 170 -3.84 -11.74 0.89
N ILE A 171 -3.33 -11.30 2.06
CA ILE A 171 -1.91 -11.14 2.35
C ILE A 171 -1.42 -12.04 3.51
N ILE A 172 -2.32 -12.55 4.33
CA ILE A 172 -1.98 -13.32 5.54
C ILE A 172 -1.07 -14.55 5.29
N HIS A 173 -1.09 -15.09 4.06
CA HIS A 173 -0.28 -16.26 3.67
C HIS A 173 1.15 -15.91 3.25
N TRP A 174 1.51 -14.63 3.14
CA TRP A 174 2.86 -14.24 2.75
C TRP A 174 3.84 -14.47 3.89
N ALA A 175 4.84 -15.32 3.63
CA ALA A 175 5.84 -15.68 4.64
C ALA A 175 6.76 -14.50 4.99
N ASP A 176 6.95 -13.56 4.06
CA ASP A 176 7.84 -12.40 4.18
C ASP A 176 7.12 -11.11 4.59
N LEU A 177 5.85 -11.19 5.03
CA LEU A 177 5.03 -10.01 5.34
C LEU A 177 5.66 -9.14 6.42
N ASP A 178 6.30 -9.74 7.43
CA ASP A 178 7.02 -9.02 8.49
C ASP A 178 8.25 -8.27 7.95
N ALA A 179 8.97 -8.89 7.02
CA ALA A 179 10.11 -8.25 6.33
C ALA A 179 9.64 -7.09 5.43
N GLN A 180 8.50 -7.25 4.75
CA GLN A 180 7.92 -6.19 3.93
C GLN A 180 7.44 -5.01 4.78
N HIS A 181 6.81 -5.25 5.94
CA HIS A 181 6.45 -4.19 6.88
C HIS A 181 7.70 -3.42 7.36
N THR A 182 8.76 -4.14 7.75
CA THR A 182 10.04 -3.52 8.13
C THR A 182 10.60 -2.68 6.99
N ALA A 183 10.58 -3.19 5.76
CA ALA A 183 11.07 -2.47 4.58
C ALA A 183 10.31 -1.17 4.32
N ILE A 184 9.00 -1.11 4.58
CA ILE A 184 8.20 0.12 4.46
C ILE A 184 8.70 1.17 5.47
N LEU A 185 8.88 0.79 6.73
CA LEU A 185 9.37 1.70 7.78
C LEU A 185 10.80 2.18 7.51
N GLU A 186 11.65 1.33 6.94
CA GLU A 186 13.00 1.70 6.52
C GLU A 186 13.01 2.77 5.42
N VAL A 187 12.24 2.58 4.33
CA VAL A 187 12.23 3.57 3.23
C VAL A 187 11.66 4.91 3.66
N ILE A 188 10.69 4.93 4.59
CA ILE A 188 10.21 6.16 5.20
C ILE A 188 11.37 6.85 5.96
N GLY A 189 12.14 6.10 6.75
CA GLY A 189 13.28 6.63 7.48
C GLY A 189 14.44 7.09 6.59
N TRP A 190 14.58 6.54 5.39
CA TRP A 190 15.58 7.02 4.42
C TRP A 190 15.26 8.41 3.87
N ILE A 191 13.97 8.74 3.80
CA ILE A 191 13.50 10.07 3.39
C ILE A 191 13.60 11.02 4.57
N THR A 192 12.98 10.66 5.71
CA THR A 192 13.03 11.46 6.96
C THR A 192 12.82 10.56 8.19
N PRO A 193 13.78 10.59 9.15
CA PRO A 193 13.68 9.86 10.41
C PRO A 193 12.44 10.25 11.25
N GLU A 194 12.03 11.50 11.20
CA GLU A 194 10.89 12.03 11.96
C GLU A 194 9.58 11.40 11.50
N LEU A 195 9.39 11.24 10.18
CA LEU A 195 8.20 10.59 9.63
C LEU A 195 8.18 9.10 9.97
N ARG A 196 9.35 8.45 10.03
CA ARG A 196 9.45 7.07 10.51
C ARG A 196 9.00 6.95 11.97
N GLN A 197 9.39 7.87 12.84
CA GLN A 197 8.94 7.88 14.24
C GLN A 197 7.43 8.07 14.33
N MET A 198 6.85 8.96 13.51
CA MET A 198 5.40 9.15 13.43
C MET A 198 4.68 7.88 12.93
N ALA A 199 5.24 7.20 11.91
CA ALA A 199 4.70 5.94 11.43
C ALA A 199 4.73 4.85 12.51
N LEU A 200 5.82 4.73 13.27
CA LEU A 200 5.96 3.79 14.38
C LEU A 200 4.97 4.07 15.51
N ALA A 201 4.67 5.35 15.80
CA ALA A 201 3.69 5.72 16.84
C ALA A 201 2.26 5.26 16.51
N LEU A 202 1.93 5.09 15.22
CA LEU A 202 0.64 4.61 14.75
C LEU A 202 0.63 3.12 14.40
N ASP A 203 1.81 2.47 14.46
CA ASP A 203 1.97 1.10 13.99
C ASP A 203 1.32 0.08 14.93
N ARG A 204 0.44 -0.73 14.38
CA ARG A 204 -0.23 -1.83 15.07
C ARG A 204 0.03 -3.19 14.43
N PHE A 205 0.80 -3.21 13.33
CA PHE A 205 0.99 -4.42 12.54
C PHE A 205 1.61 -5.55 13.35
N SER A 206 2.73 -5.27 14.02
CA SER A 206 3.46 -6.26 14.81
C SER A 206 2.60 -6.84 15.93
N THR A 207 1.80 -6.00 16.62
CA THR A 207 0.88 -6.44 17.68
C THR A 207 -0.18 -7.39 17.12
N ILE A 208 -0.86 -7.02 16.02
CA ILE A 208 -1.90 -7.84 15.39
C ILE A 208 -1.30 -9.16 14.87
N ARG A 209 -0.12 -9.10 14.28
CA ARG A 209 0.59 -10.26 13.74
C ARG A 209 0.92 -11.27 14.85
N GLN A 210 1.42 -10.79 15.99
CA GLN A 210 1.77 -11.62 17.16
C GLN A 210 0.56 -12.24 17.85
N GLN A 211 -0.55 -11.52 17.94
CA GLN A 211 -1.81 -12.03 18.52
C GLN A 211 -2.40 -13.21 17.74
N GLY A 212 -2.13 -13.29 16.44
CA GLY A 212 -2.57 -14.40 15.60
C GLY A 212 -4.09 -14.51 15.49
N LEU A 213 -4.60 -15.75 15.40
CA LEU A 213 -6.01 -16.04 15.13
C LEU A 213 -6.92 -15.99 16.36
N ASN A 214 -6.39 -16.26 17.55
CA ASN A 214 -7.21 -16.47 18.74
C ASN A 214 -8.17 -15.33 19.06
N PRO A 215 -7.76 -14.05 19.06
CA PRO A 215 -8.69 -12.95 19.36
C PRO A 215 -9.86 -12.87 18.36
N TRP A 216 -9.63 -13.27 17.13
CA TRP A 216 -10.67 -13.25 16.08
C TRP A 216 -11.65 -14.40 16.22
N ILE A 217 -11.18 -15.58 16.61
CA ILE A 217 -12.02 -16.73 16.95
C ILE A 217 -12.94 -16.37 18.12
N GLU A 218 -12.38 -15.81 19.19
CA GLU A 218 -13.14 -15.38 20.38
C GLU A 218 -14.21 -14.34 20.02
N LYS A 219 -13.86 -13.30 19.26
CA LYS A 219 -14.81 -12.28 18.79
C LYS A 219 -15.96 -12.87 17.97
N ILE A 220 -15.67 -13.79 17.06
CA ILE A 220 -16.69 -14.46 16.27
C ILE A 220 -17.61 -15.30 17.18
N GLN A 221 -17.02 -16.06 18.11
CA GLN A 221 -17.80 -16.90 19.04
C GLN A 221 -18.72 -16.07 19.93
N GLN A 222 -18.28 -14.90 20.39
CA GLN A 222 -19.07 -13.99 21.20
C GLN A 222 -20.23 -13.34 20.42
N HIS A 223 -20.02 -13.03 19.14
CA HIS A 223 -20.97 -12.31 18.30
C HIS A 223 -21.69 -13.18 17.27
N TRP A 224 -21.34 -14.49 17.17
CA TRP A 224 -22.01 -15.40 16.26
C TRP A 224 -23.43 -15.67 16.69
N PRO A 225 -24.44 -15.38 15.87
CA PRO A 225 -25.82 -15.56 16.27
C PRO A 225 -26.13 -17.02 16.57
N ASN A 226 -26.69 -17.26 17.75
CA ASN A 226 -27.17 -18.58 18.12
C ASN A 226 -28.48 -18.88 17.38
N SER A 227 -28.74 -20.16 17.07
CA SER A 227 -29.94 -20.62 16.37
C SER A 227 -31.29 -20.28 17.09
N SER A 228 -31.22 -19.83 18.36
CA SER A 228 -32.37 -19.45 19.17
C SER A 228 -32.77 -17.97 19.11
N SER A 229 -31.95 -17.11 18.54
CA SER A 229 -32.30 -15.69 18.38
C SER A 229 -32.99 -15.47 17.00
N ARG A 230 -34.30 -15.81 16.91
CA ARG A 230 -35.17 -15.15 15.94
C ARG A 230 -35.17 -13.66 16.27
N PRO A 231 -34.96 -12.76 15.29
CA PRO A 231 -35.23 -11.36 15.55
C PRO A 231 -36.69 -11.24 15.93
N ALA A 232 -36.96 -10.72 17.12
CA ALA A 232 -38.28 -10.26 17.48
C ALA A 232 -38.69 -9.23 16.43
N ASN A 233 -39.80 -9.47 15.77
CA ASN A 233 -40.43 -8.69 14.72
C ASN A 233 -40.11 -7.19 14.79
N ALA A 234 -39.54 -6.65 13.71
CA ALA A 234 -39.73 -5.25 13.33
C ALA A 234 -40.67 -5.21 12.13
#